data_ae6c542e5a72c6e1bf26eea25c64e7bd
#
_entry.id   ae6c542e5a72c6e1bf26eea25c64e7bd
#
_cell.length_a   1.000
_cell.length_b   1.000
_cell.length_c   1.000
_cell.angle_alpha   90.00
_cell.angle_beta   90.00
_cell.angle_gamma   90.00
#
_symmetry.space_group_name_H-M   'P 1'
#
loop_
_entity.id
_entity.type
_entity.pdbx_description
1 polymer ?
#
loop_
_entity_poly.entity_id
_entity_poly.type
_entity_poly.pdbx_seq_one_letter_code
_entity_poly.pdbx_strand_id
1 'polypeptide(L)'
;MIKKILISQPQPTSEKSPYYDIEKAYGVEFIFRPFFKVEGLNAKEFRNQKINILDYTAVVFTSRHAIDNFFKLAKEMRITIPEDMKYFCVIETIALYIQKYVQYRKRKVFFGTTGKIADLVPLMAKHKEEKYLVPMSEGHNEDVTKLLDAKKLKHQECIMYRTVDNDFNEEEKKAFDYDMVVFFSPMGVKALYKNFPNFKQDNIKIGTFGQGTAKAAQDEGLVLSLQAPTPKYPSMTSAMNAFLRDQEED
;
A
#
# COMPACT_ATOMS: atom_id res chain seq x y z
N MET A 1 5.06 13.90 -28.97
CA MET A 1 5.64 14.46 -27.71
C MET A 1 4.72 14.03 -26.55
N ILE A 2 5.27 13.45 -25.48
CA ILE A 2 4.51 13.02 -24.28
C ILE A 2 4.21 14.26 -23.45
N LYS A 3 2.95 14.43 -23.04
CA LYS A 3 2.49 15.53 -22.19
C LYS A 3 1.78 15.06 -20.93
N LYS A 4 0.91 14.04 -21.06
CA LYS A 4 0.09 13.51 -19.95
C LYS A 4 0.46 12.07 -19.62
N ILE A 5 0.86 11.83 -18.39
CA ILE A 5 1.31 10.51 -17.92
C ILE A 5 0.46 10.07 -16.73
N LEU A 6 -0.27 8.96 -16.90
CA LEU A 6 -1.03 8.35 -15.81
C LEU A 6 -0.12 7.44 -14.98
N ILE A 7 -0.02 7.72 -13.70
CA ILE A 7 0.70 6.93 -12.70
C ILE A 7 -0.32 6.15 -11.86
N SER A 8 -0.32 4.82 -11.95
CA SER A 8 -1.28 3.96 -11.24
C SER A 8 -0.97 3.81 -9.74
N GLN A 9 -0.54 4.91 -9.11
CA GLN A 9 -0.24 5.00 -7.68
C GLN A 9 -0.88 6.25 -7.07
N PRO A 10 -1.03 6.29 -5.73
CA PRO A 10 -1.41 7.51 -5.03
C PRO A 10 -0.40 8.64 -5.26
N GLN A 11 -0.90 9.87 -5.21
CA GLN A 11 -0.04 11.05 -5.29
C GLN A 11 1.02 11.04 -4.18
N PRO A 12 2.28 11.38 -4.48
CA PRO A 12 3.32 11.50 -3.47
C PRO A 12 2.93 12.49 -2.37
N THR A 13 3.17 12.12 -1.13
CA THR A 13 2.88 12.97 0.04
C THR A 13 3.97 14.03 0.29
N SER A 14 5.16 13.84 -0.30
CA SER A 14 6.28 14.77 -0.17
C SER A 14 6.29 15.75 -1.34
N GLU A 15 6.35 17.04 -1.03
CA GLU A 15 6.55 18.11 -2.03
C GLU A 15 7.91 18.03 -2.73
N LYS A 16 8.86 17.26 -2.17
CA LYS A 16 10.18 16.99 -2.75
C LYS A 16 10.21 15.69 -3.57
N SER A 17 9.07 15.22 -4.05
CA SER A 17 9.03 14.03 -4.89
C SER A 17 9.77 14.28 -6.21
N PRO A 18 10.64 13.35 -6.66
CA PRO A 18 11.32 13.47 -7.95
C PRO A 18 10.38 13.61 -9.17
N TYR A 19 9.12 13.20 -9.05
CA TYR A 19 8.11 13.40 -10.10
C TYR A 19 7.92 14.89 -10.42
N TYR A 20 7.87 15.75 -9.41
CA TYR A 20 7.68 17.20 -9.61
C TYR A 20 8.87 17.88 -10.28
N ASP A 21 10.09 17.36 -10.04
CA ASP A 21 11.28 17.85 -10.75
C ASP A 21 11.25 17.44 -12.23
N ILE A 22 10.76 16.23 -12.53
CA ILE A 22 10.59 15.75 -13.91
C ILE A 22 9.51 16.56 -14.64
N GLU A 23 8.36 16.86 -14.00
CA GLU A 23 7.33 17.73 -14.58
C GLU A 23 7.90 19.07 -15.03
N LYS A 24 8.71 19.71 -14.17
CA LYS A 24 9.34 20.99 -14.46
C LYS A 24 10.39 20.91 -15.57
N ALA A 25 11.15 19.81 -15.59
CA ALA A 25 12.24 19.63 -16.54
C ALA A 25 11.74 19.38 -17.97
N TYR A 26 10.66 18.61 -18.13
CA TYR A 26 10.18 18.14 -19.44
C TYR A 26 8.81 18.69 -19.85
N GLY A 27 8.17 19.50 -19.01
CA GLY A 27 6.86 20.07 -19.29
C GLY A 27 5.75 19.02 -19.41
N VAL A 28 5.91 17.88 -18.73
CA VAL A 28 4.90 16.82 -18.66
C VAL A 28 4.02 16.99 -17.42
N GLU A 29 2.83 16.41 -17.43
CA GLU A 29 1.91 16.37 -16.31
C GLU A 29 1.77 14.92 -15.82
N PHE A 30 2.04 14.65 -14.54
CA PHE A 30 1.77 13.37 -13.91
C PHE A 30 0.40 13.38 -13.24
N ILE A 31 -0.48 12.51 -13.69
CA ILE A 31 -1.78 12.27 -13.07
C ILE A 31 -1.69 11.00 -12.22
N PHE A 32 -1.76 11.18 -10.91
CA PHE A 32 -1.73 10.08 -9.95
C PHE A 32 -3.14 9.55 -9.73
N ARG A 33 -3.42 8.37 -10.25
CA ARG A 33 -4.74 7.75 -10.16
C ARG A 33 -4.58 6.26 -9.86
N PRO A 34 -4.63 5.85 -8.57
CA PRO A 34 -4.51 4.44 -8.21
C PRO A 34 -5.73 3.65 -8.70
N PHE A 35 -5.49 2.43 -9.19
CA PHE A 35 -6.54 1.52 -9.66
C PHE A 35 -7.13 0.67 -8.52
N PHE A 36 -6.52 0.74 -7.34
CA PHE A 36 -6.98 0.12 -6.10
C PHE A 36 -6.93 1.13 -4.97
N LYS A 37 -7.76 0.92 -3.98
CA LYS A 37 -7.74 1.70 -2.73
C LYS A 37 -7.87 0.78 -1.53
N VAL A 38 -7.35 1.22 -0.40
CA VAL A 38 -7.58 0.56 0.88
C VAL A 38 -8.85 1.13 1.49
N GLU A 39 -9.79 0.24 1.81
CA GLU A 39 -11.05 0.55 2.47
C GLU A 39 -11.11 -0.12 3.85
N GLY A 40 -11.35 0.68 4.89
CA GLY A 40 -11.56 0.15 6.23
C GLY A 40 -12.94 -0.50 6.36
N LEU A 41 -13.03 -1.59 7.13
CA LEU A 41 -14.30 -2.14 7.54
C LEU A 41 -15.04 -1.13 8.44
N ASN A 42 -16.37 -1.08 8.32
CA ASN A 42 -17.18 -0.33 9.26
C ASN A 42 -17.46 -1.13 10.55
N ALA A 43 -17.98 -0.46 11.57
CA ALA A 43 -18.27 -1.09 12.87
C ALA A 43 -19.22 -2.30 12.77
N LYS A 44 -20.20 -2.28 11.84
CA LYS A 44 -21.13 -3.40 11.64
C LYS A 44 -20.41 -4.63 11.09
N GLU A 45 -19.57 -4.46 10.07
CA GLU A 45 -18.78 -5.52 9.48
C GLU A 45 -17.80 -6.11 10.51
N PHE A 46 -17.13 -5.26 11.29
CA PHE A 46 -16.19 -5.71 12.31
C PHE A 46 -16.87 -6.52 13.41
N ARG A 47 -18.05 -6.12 13.88
CA ARG A 47 -18.81 -6.85 14.92
C ARG A 47 -19.16 -8.29 14.49
N ASN A 48 -19.27 -8.56 13.19
CA ASN A 48 -19.53 -9.92 12.69
C ASN A 48 -18.40 -10.90 13.05
N GLN A 49 -17.18 -10.41 13.29
CA GLN A 49 -16.05 -11.21 13.72
C GLN A 49 -16.11 -11.60 15.20
N LYS A 50 -17.03 -11.00 15.97
CA LYS A 50 -17.22 -11.25 17.42
C LYS A 50 -15.96 -11.04 18.25
N ILE A 51 -15.15 -10.08 17.88
CA ILE A 51 -13.90 -9.69 18.55
C ILE A 51 -14.14 -8.40 19.34
N ASN A 52 -13.79 -8.43 20.64
CA ASN A 52 -13.79 -7.23 21.46
C ASN A 52 -12.35 -6.71 21.62
N ILE A 53 -12.07 -5.52 21.12
CA ILE A 53 -10.74 -4.91 21.17
C ILE A 53 -10.20 -4.78 22.60
N LEU A 54 -11.09 -4.54 23.57
CA LEU A 54 -10.71 -4.34 24.98
C LEU A 54 -10.31 -5.63 25.72
N ASP A 55 -10.50 -6.79 25.09
CA ASP A 55 -10.03 -8.07 25.66
C ASP A 55 -8.52 -8.28 25.44
N TYR A 56 -7.88 -7.40 24.68
CA TYR A 56 -6.46 -7.48 24.31
C TYR A 56 -5.66 -6.38 24.99
N THR A 57 -4.41 -6.69 25.30
CA THR A 57 -3.49 -5.81 26.02
C THR A 57 -2.38 -5.25 25.14
N ALA A 58 -2.24 -5.80 23.94
CA ALA A 58 -1.28 -5.37 22.95
C ALA A 58 -1.84 -5.49 21.52
N VAL A 59 -1.39 -4.61 20.64
CA VAL A 59 -1.75 -4.63 19.22
C VAL A 59 -0.50 -4.74 18.37
N VAL A 60 -0.55 -5.59 17.35
CA VAL A 60 0.55 -5.79 16.38
C VAL A 60 0.22 -5.05 15.08
N PHE A 61 1.05 -4.10 14.68
CA PHE A 61 0.86 -3.32 13.46
C PHE A 61 1.88 -3.69 12.38
N THR A 62 1.39 -4.14 11.24
CA THR A 62 2.19 -4.52 10.07
C THR A 62 2.28 -3.41 9.02
N SER A 63 1.42 -2.39 9.11
CA SER A 63 1.35 -1.29 8.14
C SER A 63 0.72 -0.04 8.75
N ARG A 64 0.90 1.10 8.08
CA ARG A 64 0.18 2.35 8.43
C ARG A 64 -1.34 2.18 8.23
N HIS A 65 -1.76 1.40 7.24
CA HIS A 65 -3.18 1.09 7.04
C HIS A 65 -3.78 0.34 8.22
N ALA A 66 -3.04 -0.58 8.83
CA ALA A 66 -3.49 -1.27 10.03
C ALA A 66 -3.69 -0.29 11.20
N ILE A 67 -2.78 0.67 11.39
CA ILE A 67 -2.88 1.72 12.41
C ILE A 67 -4.11 2.60 12.15
N ASP A 68 -4.21 3.18 10.94
CA ASP A 68 -5.29 4.10 10.59
C ASP A 68 -6.66 3.44 10.78
N ASN A 69 -6.82 2.20 10.31
CA ASN A 69 -8.11 1.49 10.39
C ASN A 69 -8.42 1.03 11.82
N PHE A 70 -7.43 0.64 12.61
CA PHE A 70 -7.62 0.30 14.02
C PHE A 70 -8.20 1.50 14.82
N PHE A 71 -7.55 2.66 14.73
CA PHE A 71 -8.00 3.84 15.47
C PHE A 71 -9.30 4.43 14.92
N LYS A 72 -9.50 4.41 13.59
CA LYS A 72 -10.76 4.79 12.96
C LYS A 72 -11.92 3.94 13.46
N LEU A 73 -11.74 2.63 13.47
CA LEU A 73 -12.75 1.67 13.92
C LEU A 73 -13.04 1.81 15.42
N ALA A 74 -12.00 1.96 16.25
CA ALA A 74 -12.17 2.22 17.67
C ALA A 74 -13.00 3.49 17.93
N LYS A 75 -12.72 4.58 17.20
CA LYS A 75 -13.50 5.82 17.27
C LYS A 75 -14.95 5.62 16.84
N GLU A 76 -15.21 4.93 15.73
CA GLU A 76 -16.55 4.64 15.23
C GLU A 76 -17.35 3.79 16.22
N MET A 77 -16.70 2.83 16.86
CA MET A 77 -17.28 1.98 17.89
C MET A 77 -17.37 2.64 19.27
N ARG A 78 -16.87 3.86 19.41
CA ARG A 78 -16.78 4.62 20.69
C ARG A 78 -15.97 3.87 21.74
N ILE A 79 -14.92 3.18 21.32
CA ILE A 79 -13.99 2.48 22.21
C ILE A 79 -12.86 3.43 22.59
N THR A 80 -12.64 3.62 23.88
CA THR A 80 -11.45 4.31 24.40
C THR A 80 -10.34 3.30 24.56
N ILE A 81 -9.25 3.44 23.81
CA ILE A 81 -8.09 2.56 23.91
C ILE A 81 -7.40 2.81 25.26
N PRO A 82 -7.15 1.78 26.09
CA PRO A 82 -6.50 1.93 27.39
C PRO A 82 -5.10 2.54 27.26
N GLU A 83 -4.73 3.39 28.21
CA GLU A 83 -3.39 4.04 28.21
C GLU A 83 -2.24 3.04 28.37
N ASP A 84 -2.48 1.87 28.93
CA ASP A 84 -1.50 0.79 29.13
C ASP A 84 -1.40 -0.17 27.94
N MET A 85 -2.22 0.02 26.91
CA MET A 85 -2.12 -0.73 25.65
C MET A 85 -0.69 -0.65 25.08
N LYS A 86 -0.12 -1.79 24.77
CA LYS A 86 1.19 -1.91 24.14
C LYS A 86 1.05 -2.07 22.62
N TYR A 87 2.06 -1.61 21.90
CA TYR A 87 2.09 -1.62 20.43
C TYR A 87 3.36 -2.29 19.95
N PHE A 88 3.20 -3.27 19.07
CA PHE A 88 4.31 -3.99 18.44
C PHE A 88 4.25 -3.74 16.94
N CYS A 89 5.28 -3.11 16.39
CA CYS A 89 5.32 -2.66 15.01
C CYS A 89 6.43 -3.36 14.24
N VAL A 90 6.18 -3.74 13.00
CA VAL A 90 7.16 -4.49 12.20
C VAL A 90 8.44 -3.71 11.92
N ILE A 91 8.40 -2.35 11.97
CA ILE A 91 9.57 -1.49 11.76
C ILE A 91 9.37 -0.13 12.45
N GLU A 92 10.46 0.58 12.70
CA GLU A 92 10.47 1.86 13.41
C GLU A 92 9.56 2.93 12.78
N THR A 93 9.54 3.05 11.46
CA THR A 93 8.71 4.04 10.76
C THR A 93 7.21 3.82 10.98
N ILE A 94 6.78 2.57 11.18
CA ILE A 94 5.41 2.22 11.56
C ILE A 94 5.18 2.58 13.03
N ALA A 95 6.16 2.29 13.91
CA ALA A 95 6.07 2.63 15.32
C ALA A 95 5.95 4.14 15.55
N LEU A 96 6.73 4.94 14.84
CA LEU A 96 6.65 6.40 14.91
C LEU A 96 5.32 6.96 14.39
N TYR A 97 4.70 6.28 13.42
CA TYR A 97 3.42 6.70 12.85
C TYR A 97 2.26 6.66 13.87
N ILE A 98 2.37 5.86 14.93
CA ILE A 98 1.36 5.79 16.01
C ILE A 98 1.15 7.16 16.69
N GLN A 99 2.14 8.04 16.66
CA GLN A 99 2.04 9.39 17.25
C GLN A 99 0.88 10.21 16.68
N LYS A 100 0.39 9.86 15.50
CA LYS A 100 -0.82 10.46 14.92
C LYS A 100 -2.07 10.27 15.81
N TYR A 101 -2.08 9.21 16.63
CA TYR A 101 -3.27 8.79 17.38
C TYR A 101 -3.08 8.77 18.89
N VAL A 102 -1.88 8.44 19.37
CA VAL A 102 -1.57 8.30 20.79
C VAL A 102 -0.21 8.89 21.11
N GLN A 103 -0.01 9.29 22.38
CA GLN A 103 1.29 9.73 22.84
C GLN A 103 2.30 8.57 22.77
N TYR A 104 3.40 8.77 22.03
CA TYR A 104 4.48 7.81 21.95
C TYR A 104 5.21 7.66 23.28
N ARG A 105 5.29 6.43 23.79
CA ARG A 105 6.01 6.11 25.02
C ARG A 105 6.90 4.88 24.76
N LYS A 106 8.22 5.05 24.85
CA LYS A 106 9.21 3.97 24.56
C LYS A 106 8.93 2.65 25.28
N ARG A 107 8.39 2.70 26.50
CA ARG A 107 8.06 1.51 27.31
C ARG A 107 6.84 0.72 26.80
N LYS A 108 6.09 1.28 25.86
CA LYS A 108 4.84 0.69 25.33
C LYS A 108 4.88 0.39 23.85
N VAL A 109 5.90 0.91 23.14
CA VAL A 109 6.03 0.78 21.69
C VAL A 109 7.31 0.04 21.37
N PHE A 110 7.16 -1.11 20.74
CA PHE A 110 8.23 -2.04 20.36
C PHE A 110 8.24 -2.18 18.84
N PHE A 111 9.41 -2.36 18.25
CA PHE A 111 9.50 -2.51 16.79
C PHE A 111 10.64 -3.43 16.37
N GLY A 112 10.44 -4.07 15.22
CA GLY A 112 11.45 -4.86 14.53
C GLY A 112 12.37 -4.01 13.63
N THR A 113 13.28 -4.65 12.94
CA THR A 113 14.30 -4.00 12.11
C THR A 113 14.14 -4.23 10.62
N THR A 114 13.55 -5.35 10.20
CA THR A 114 13.46 -5.74 8.78
C THR A 114 12.11 -5.47 8.14
N GLY A 115 11.12 -5.04 8.92
CA GLY A 115 9.75 -4.88 8.45
C GLY A 115 8.96 -6.20 8.36
N LYS A 116 9.54 -7.31 8.80
CA LYS A 116 8.88 -8.62 8.85
C LYS A 116 8.37 -8.92 10.26
N ILE A 117 7.21 -9.57 10.33
CA ILE A 117 6.61 -9.93 11.61
C ILE A 117 7.49 -10.92 12.40
N ALA A 118 8.28 -11.73 11.71
CA ALA A 118 9.23 -12.66 12.32
C ALA A 118 10.20 -11.97 13.30
N ASP A 119 10.59 -10.71 13.03
CA ASP A 119 11.48 -9.94 13.91
C ASP A 119 10.80 -9.49 15.20
N LEU A 120 9.47 -9.41 15.22
CA LEU A 120 8.71 -9.07 16.41
C LEU A 120 8.55 -10.26 17.36
N VAL A 121 8.59 -11.48 16.84
CA VAL A 121 8.33 -12.68 17.64
C VAL A 121 9.24 -12.79 18.86
N PRO A 122 10.57 -12.54 18.79
CA PRO A 122 11.43 -12.53 19.97
C PRO A 122 11.08 -11.43 20.99
N LEU A 123 10.62 -10.26 20.52
CA LEU A 123 10.18 -9.17 21.40
C LEU A 123 8.85 -9.52 22.07
N MET A 124 7.89 -10.05 21.31
CA MET A 124 6.60 -10.50 21.83
C MET A 124 6.76 -11.64 22.84
N ALA A 125 7.70 -12.55 22.63
CA ALA A 125 7.99 -13.66 23.53
C ALA A 125 8.53 -13.20 24.91
N LYS A 126 9.14 -12.02 25.00
CA LYS A 126 9.51 -11.37 26.27
C LYS A 126 8.30 -10.80 27.01
N HIS A 127 7.17 -10.65 26.32
CA HIS A 127 5.89 -10.16 26.85
C HIS A 127 4.78 -11.20 26.65
N LYS A 128 5.07 -12.45 26.93
CA LYS A 128 4.16 -13.60 26.71
C LYS A 128 2.86 -13.56 27.52
N GLU A 129 2.80 -12.72 28.54
CA GLU A 129 1.61 -12.46 29.33
C GLU A 129 0.56 -11.64 28.58
N GLU A 130 0.96 -10.89 27.56
CA GLU A 130 0.07 -10.05 26.77
C GLU A 130 -0.86 -10.90 25.89
N LYS A 131 -2.02 -10.33 25.61
CA LYS A 131 -2.96 -10.82 24.62
C LYS A 131 -2.88 -9.92 23.38
N TYR A 132 -2.40 -10.47 22.29
CA TYR A 132 -2.12 -9.73 21.07
C TYR A 132 -3.31 -9.71 20.13
N LEU A 133 -3.76 -8.51 19.74
CA LEU A 133 -4.66 -8.32 18.61
C LEU A 133 -3.82 -7.98 17.36
N VAL A 134 -4.10 -8.64 16.25
CA VAL A 134 -3.34 -8.46 15.00
C VAL A 134 -4.28 -7.97 13.89
N PRO A 135 -4.40 -6.65 13.70
CA PRO A 135 -5.15 -6.07 12.60
C PRO A 135 -4.53 -6.42 11.24
N MET A 136 -5.32 -7.02 10.37
CA MET A 136 -4.91 -7.52 9.07
C MET A 136 -5.80 -7.01 7.95
N SER A 137 -5.30 -7.09 6.73
CA SER A 137 -6.10 -6.93 5.51
C SER A 137 -6.89 -8.19 5.22
N GLU A 138 -8.07 -8.05 4.65
CA GLU A 138 -8.78 -9.19 4.07
C GLU A 138 -7.91 -9.87 3.00
N GLY A 139 -7.87 -11.19 3.01
CA GLY A 139 -7.04 -11.97 2.08
C GLY A 139 -5.54 -11.99 2.41
N HIS A 140 -5.16 -11.60 3.64
CA HIS A 140 -3.77 -11.76 4.12
C HIS A 140 -3.37 -13.25 4.13
N ASN A 141 -2.08 -13.53 4.09
CA ASN A 141 -1.61 -14.90 4.19
C ASN A 141 -1.54 -15.35 5.68
N GLU A 142 -1.67 -16.66 5.92
CA GLU A 142 -1.76 -17.26 7.26
C GLU A 142 -0.40 -17.38 7.99
N ASP A 143 0.70 -16.86 7.43
CA ASP A 143 2.04 -17.04 8.02
C ASP A 143 2.18 -16.41 9.40
N VAL A 144 1.41 -15.35 9.66
CA VAL A 144 1.41 -14.64 10.95
C VAL A 144 0.94 -15.57 12.09
N THR A 145 -0.19 -16.23 11.91
CA THR A 145 -0.74 -17.18 12.90
C THR A 145 0.28 -18.26 13.23
N LYS A 146 0.87 -18.89 12.22
CA LYS A 146 1.87 -19.96 12.41
C LYS A 146 3.08 -19.49 13.21
N LEU A 147 3.56 -18.25 12.94
CA LEU A 147 4.71 -17.68 13.65
C LEU A 147 4.41 -17.44 15.14
N LEU A 148 3.21 -16.97 15.46
CA LEU A 148 2.81 -16.66 16.83
C LEU A 148 2.47 -17.94 17.61
N ASP A 149 1.79 -18.91 16.98
CA ASP A 149 1.48 -20.22 17.55
C ASP A 149 2.74 -21.00 17.91
N ALA A 150 3.76 -20.97 17.06
CA ALA A 150 5.04 -21.63 17.31
C ALA A 150 5.72 -21.17 18.62
N LYS A 151 5.41 -19.96 19.08
CA LYS A 151 5.87 -19.39 20.36
C LYS A 151 4.82 -19.42 21.47
N LYS A 152 3.67 -20.05 21.22
CA LYS A 152 2.54 -20.13 22.17
C LYS A 152 2.08 -18.76 22.68
N LEU A 153 2.11 -17.75 21.82
CA LEU A 153 1.65 -16.41 22.12
C LEU A 153 0.13 -16.35 22.01
N LYS A 154 -0.53 -15.76 23.01
CA LYS A 154 -1.98 -15.52 22.97
C LYS A 154 -2.27 -14.44 21.96
N HIS A 155 -2.89 -14.77 20.85
CA HIS A 155 -3.18 -13.79 19.77
C HIS A 155 -4.52 -14.06 19.10
N GLN A 156 -5.02 -13.04 18.45
CA GLN A 156 -6.19 -13.08 17.58
C GLN A 156 -5.95 -12.16 16.38
N GLU A 157 -6.05 -12.71 15.20
CA GLU A 157 -6.13 -11.92 13.98
C GLU A 157 -7.52 -11.33 13.83
N CYS A 158 -7.59 -10.10 13.31
CA CYS A 158 -8.85 -9.46 12.96
C CYS A 158 -8.73 -8.70 11.65
N ILE A 159 -9.73 -8.82 10.82
CA ILE A 159 -9.78 -8.05 9.57
C ILE A 159 -10.31 -6.66 9.89
N MET A 160 -9.55 -5.65 9.53
CA MET A 160 -9.93 -4.25 9.75
C MET A 160 -10.00 -3.44 8.45
N TYR A 161 -9.42 -3.93 7.38
CA TYR A 161 -9.42 -3.27 6.08
C TYR A 161 -9.27 -4.26 4.94
N ARG A 162 -9.57 -3.81 3.74
CA ARG A 162 -9.41 -4.59 2.50
C ARG A 162 -8.91 -3.70 1.37
N THR A 163 -8.29 -4.31 0.38
CA THR A 163 -7.99 -3.65 -0.88
C THR A 163 -9.16 -3.89 -1.82
N VAL A 164 -9.74 -2.81 -2.33
CA VAL A 164 -10.86 -2.84 -3.28
C VAL A 164 -10.47 -2.15 -4.57
N ASP A 165 -11.15 -2.53 -5.65
CA ASP A 165 -11.01 -1.83 -6.91
C ASP A 165 -11.39 -0.36 -6.75
N ASN A 166 -10.66 0.49 -7.43
CA ASN A 166 -10.96 1.90 -7.54
C ASN A 166 -11.32 2.19 -9.00
N ASP A 167 -12.50 1.71 -9.39
CA ASP A 167 -12.97 1.76 -10.77
C ASP A 167 -13.11 3.20 -11.27
N PHE A 168 -12.89 3.39 -12.56
CA PHE A 168 -13.08 4.67 -13.25
C PHE A 168 -14.59 4.95 -13.39
N ASN A 169 -15.00 6.15 -13.05
CA ASN A 169 -16.37 6.59 -13.34
C ASN A 169 -16.50 6.96 -14.84
N GLU A 170 -17.71 7.21 -15.29
CA GLU A 170 -17.99 7.47 -16.71
C GLU A 170 -17.33 8.77 -17.23
N GLU A 171 -17.12 9.77 -16.38
CA GLU A 171 -16.44 11.01 -16.74
C GLU A 171 -14.94 10.76 -16.89
N GLU A 172 -14.33 10.04 -15.95
CA GLU A 172 -12.93 9.63 -16.02
C GLU A 172 -12.64 8.75 -17.25
N LYS A 173 -13.58 7.84 -17.59
CA LYS A 173 -13.45 7.00 -18.79
C LYS A 173 -13.48 7.82 -20.08
N LYS A 174 -14.35 8.82 -20.15
CA LYS A 174 -14.43 9.73 -21.31
C LYS A 174 -13.21 10.63 -21.42
N ALA A 175 -12.62 11.01 -20.28
CA ALA A 175 -11.45 11.86 -20.20
C ALA A 175 -10.13 11.08 -20.28
N PHE A 176 -10.15 9.79 -20.62
CA PHE A 176 -8.96 8.95 -20.71
C PHE A 176 -8.16 9.29 -21.98
N ASP A 177 -7.30 10.31 -21.90
CA ASP A 177 -6.50 10.89 -22.99
C ASP A 177 -5.01 10.99 -22.62
N TYR A 178 -4.45 9.90 -22.09
CA TYR A 178 -3.07 9.85 -21.66
C TYR A 178 -2.12 9.45 -22.79
N ASP A 179 -0.95 10.10 -22.86
CA ASP A 179 0.11 9.73 -23.77
C ASP A 179 0.91 8.52 -23.25
N MET A 180 0.91 8.35 -21.93
CA MET A 180 1.59 7.22 -21.28
C MET A 180 0.82 6.74 -20.03
N VAL A 181 0.84 5.45 -19.81
CA VAL A 181 0.29 4.81 -18.60
C VAL A 181 1.38 3.97 -17.94
N VAL A 182 1.56 4.15 -16.63
CA VAL A 182 2.60 3.44 -15.83
C VAL A 182 1.95 2.56 -14.78
N PHE A 183 2.22 1.26 -14.86
CA PHE A 183 1.73 0.24 -13.94
C PHE A 183 2.78 -0.19 -12.93
N PHE A 184 2.35 -0.45 -11.69
CA PHE A 184 3.19 -0.90 -10.59
C PHE A 184 2.81 -2.28 -10.06
N SER A 185 1.79 -2.91 -10.62
CA SER A 185 1.38 -4.26 -10.24
C SER A 185 0.66 -4.97 -11.40
N PRO A 186 0.71 -6.31 -11.46
CA PRO A 186 -0.08 -7.10 -12.41
C PRO A 186 -1.59 -6.83 -12.30
N MET A 187 -2.08 -6.59 -11.09
CA MET A 187 -3.50 -6.26 -10.85
C MET A 187 -3.89 -4.92 -11.49
N GLY A 188 -2.97 -3.93 -11.52
CA GLY A 188 -3.20 -2.64 -12.20
C GLY A 188 -3.44 -2.84 -13.70
N VAL A 189 -2.70 -3.72 -14.35
CA VAL A 189 -2.91 -4.08 -15.76
C VAL A 189 -4.29 -4.70 -15.96
N LYS A 190 -4.69 -5.66 -15.12
CA LYS A 190 -6.02 -6.28 -15.17
C LYS A 190 -7.14 -5.28 -14.93
N ALA A 191 -6.94 -4.33 -14.02
CA ALA A 191 -7.90 -3.28 -13.72
C ALA A 191 -8.11 -2.33 -14.91
N LEU A 192 -7.06 -2.07 -15.73
CA LEU A 192 -7.22 -1.32 -16.98
C LEU A 192 -8.26 -2.01 -17.87
N TYR A 193 -8.09 -3.29 -18.17
CA TYR A 193 -9.01 -4.03 -19.05
C TYR A 193 -10.40 -4.25 -18.43
N LYS A 194 -10.49 -4.34 -17.10
CA LYS A 194 -11.78 -4.35 -16.41
C LYS A 194 -12.56 -3.05 -16.64
N ASN A 195 -11.88 -1.91 -16.56
CA ASN A 195 -12.51 -0.59 -16.74
C ASN A 195 -12.72 -0.24 -18.22
N PHE A 196 -11.83 -0.72 -19.08
CA PHE A 196 -11.81 -0.48 -20.53
C PHE A 196 -11.71 -1.80 -21.29
N PRO A 197 -12.81 -2.60 -21.41
CA PRO A 197 -12.78 -3.92 -22.05
C PRO A 197 -12.29 -3.91 -23.49
N ASN A 198 -12.47 -2.80 -24.18
CA ASN A 198 -12.05 -2.60 -25.57
C ASN A 198 -10.80 -1.74 -25.69
N PHE A 199 -9.98 -1.66 -24.64
CA PHE A 199 -8.78 -0.86 -24.63
C PHE A 199 -7.86 -1.26 -25.79
N LYS A 200 -7.43 -0.27 -26.55
CA LYS A 200 -6.38 -0.40 -27.56
C LYS A 200 -5.25 0.53 -27.17
N GLN A 201 -4.04 0.02 -27.22
CA GLN A 201 -2.87 0.80 -26.86
C GLN A 201 -2.62 1.96 -27.82
N ASP A 202 -2.84 1.73 -29.14
CA ASP A 202 -2.56 2.70 -30.20
C ASP A 202 -1.19 3.38 -30.00
N ASN A 203 -1.18 4.69 -29.80
CA ASN A 203 0.05 5.46 -29.57
C ASN A 203 0.42 5.61 -28.09
N ILE A 204 -0.37 5.07 -27.15
CA ILE A 204 -0.12 5.19 -25.73
C ILE A 204 1.15 4.42 -25.36
N LYS A 205 2.09 5.08 -24.71
CA LYS A 205 3.29 4.43 -24.20
C LYS A 205 2.97 3.68 -22.88
N ILE A 206 3.55 2.50 -22.71
CA ILE A 206 3.33 1.69 -21.50
C ILE A 206 4.62 1.59 -20.72
N GLY A 207 4.57 2.04 -19.45
CA GLY A 207 5.62 1.86 -18.47
C GLY A 207 5.24 0.82 -17.42
N THR A 208 6.20 0.03 -16.95
CA THR A 208 5.96 -0.98 -15.91
C THR A 208 7.07 -0.98 -14.88
N PHE A 209 6.68 -1.18 -13.61
CA PHE A 209 7.61 -1.39 -12.50
C PHE A 209 7.49 -2.83 -11.98
N GLY A 210 8.62 -3.56 -12.05
CA GLY A 210 8.71 -4.96 -11.64
C GLY A 210 8.44 -5.95 -12.79
N GLN A 211 9.17 -7.07 -12.78
CA GLN A 211 9.09 -8.10 -13.82
C GLN A 211 7.68 -8.72 -13.93
N GLY A 212 7.01 -8.96 -12.79
CA GLY A 212 5.64 -9.50 -12.78
C GLY A 212 4.64 -8.57 -13.47
N THR A 213 4.80 -7.25 -13.30
CA THR A 213 3.96 -6.24 -13.97
C THR A 213 4.24 -6.19 -15.47
N ALA A 214 5.52 -6.22 -15.84
CA ALA A 214 5.93 -6.25 -17.24
C ALA A 214 5.37 -7.48 -17.96
N LYS A 215 5.49 -8.66 -17.34
CA LYS A 215 4.93 -9.91 -17.87
C LYS A 215 3.41 -9.81 -18.03
N ALA A 216 2.70 -9.34 -17.01
CA ALA A 216 1.23 -9.19 -17.09
C ALA A 216 0.80 -8.25 -18.23
N ALA A 217 1.51 -7.16 -18.46
CA ALA A 217 1.24 -6.23 -19.56
C ALA A 217 1.50 -6.89 -20.92
N GLN A 218 2.59 -7.63 -21.07
CA GLN A 218 2.91 -8.37 -22.29
C GLN A 218 1.93 -9.50 -22.57
N ASP A 219 1.47 -10.22 -21.54
CA ASP A 219 0.46 -11.29 -21.66
C ASP A 219 -0.88 -10.74 -22.17
N GLU A 220 -1.20 -9.48 -21.90
CA GLU A 220 -2.36 -8.76 -22.47
C GLU A 220 -2.07 -8.12 -23.83
N GLY A 221 -0.90 -8.36 -24.41
CA GLY A 221 -0.51 -7.86 -25.73
C GLY A 221 -0.01 -6.42 -25.76
N LEU A 222 0.29 -5.82 -24.62
CA LEU A 222 0.81 -4.46 -24.54
C LEU A 222 2.31 -4.41 -24.90
N VAL A 223 2.69 -3.42 -25.68
CA VAL A 223 4.09 -3.15 -26.05
C VAL A 223 4.67 -2.18 -25.02
N LEU A 224 5.71 -2.61 -24.30
CA LEU A 224 6.36 -1.80 -23.28
C LEU A 224 7.30 -0.76 -23.89
N SER A 225 7.17 0.48 -23.46
CA SER A 225 8.08 1.57 -23.82
C SER A 225 9.10 1.86 -22.71
N LEU A 226 8.75 1.53 -21.46
CA LEU A 226 9.60 1.73 -20.29
C LEU A 226 9.44 0.58 -19.31
N GLN A 227 10.56 0.05 -18.83
CA GLN A 227 10.58 -0.98 -17.79
C GLN A 227 11.59 -0.62 -16.70
N ALA A 228 11.15 -0.68 -15.44
CA ALA A 228 11.98 -0.53 -14.25
C ALA A 228 11.56 -1.60 -13.21
N PRO A 229 12.38 -1.94 -12.19
CA PRO A 229 13.78 -1.48 -12.05
C PRO A 229 14.73 -2.17 -13.00
N THR A 230 15.80 -1.48 -13.35
CA THR A 230 16.95 -2.05 -14.04
C THR A 230 18.22 -1.72 -13.23
N PRO A 231 19.36 -2.39 -13.47
CA PRO A 231 20.63 -2.03 -12.81
C PRO A 231 21.03 -0.57 -13.02
N LYS A 232 20.69 0.01 -14.17
CA LYS A 232 20.96 1.41 -14.50
C LYS A 232 19.92 2.36 -13.90
N TYR A 233 18.66 1.94 -13.82
CA TYR A 233 17.54 2.75 -13.34
C TYR A 233 16.76 1.99 -12.27
N PRO A 234 17.16 2.09 -10.99
CA PRO A 234 16.57 1.30 -9.90
C PRO A 234 15.18 1.80 -9.45
N SER A 235 14.75 2.96 -9.89
CA SER A 235 13.42 3.53 -9.58
C SER A 235 12.66 3.89 -10.84
N MET A 236 11.33 3.98 -10.75
CA MET A 236 10.51 4.45 -11.87
C MET A 236 10.85 5.89 -12.26
N THR A 237 11.11 6.76 -11.28
CA THR A 237 11.46 8.15 -11.55
C THR A 237 12.80 8.29 -12.27
N SER A 238 13.82 7.49 -11.92
CA SER A 238 15.09 7.49 -12.65
C SER A 238 14.95 6.99 -14.09
N ALA A 239 14.14 5.95 -14.29
CA ALA A 239 13.84 5.41 -15.61
C ALA A 239 13.02 6.40 -16.46
N MET A 240 12.02 7.05 -15.86
CA MET A 240 11.17 8.05 -16.51
C MET A 240 11.97 9.26 -16.95
N ASN A 241 12.86 9.77 -16.09
CA ASN A 241 13.73 10.89 -16.39
C ASN A 241 14.63 10.60 -17.62
N ALA A 242 15.22 9.41 -17.68
CA ALA A 242 16.02 8.99 -18.83
C ALA A 242 15.17 8.84 -20.10
N PHE A 243 14.01 8.21 -19.98
CA PHE A 243 13.10 7.99 -21.10
C PHE A 243 12.61 9.30 -21.72
N LEU A 244 12.22 10.28 -20.91
CA LEU A 244 11.75 11.58 -21.41
C LEU A 244 12.86 12.41 -22.03
N ARG A 245 14.08 12.37 -21.47
CA ARG A 245 15.25 13.00 -22.07
C ARG A 245 15.54 12.46 -23.47
N ASP A 246 15.55 11.15 -23.60
CA ASP A 246 15.83 10.49 -24.88
C ASP A 246 14.76 10.78 -25.95
N GLN A 247 13.52 11.14 -25.53
CA GLN A 247 12.43 11.58 -26.42
C GLN A 247 12.52 13.06 -26.86
N GLU A 248 13.34 13.88 -26.20
CA GLU A 248 13.60 15.28 -26.61
C GLU A 248 14.76 15.37 -27.63
N GLU A 249 15.62 14.36 -27.66
CA GLU A 249 16.78 14.30 -28.55
C GLU A 249 16.44 13.72 -29.94
N ASP A 250 15.25 13.09 -30.11
CA ASP A 250 14.71 12.56 -31.37
C ASP A 250 13.71 13.56 -32.03
#